data_71aa3d59644b812576ebb2705f15e100
#
_entry.id   71aa3d59644b812576ebb2705f15e100
#
_cell.length_a   1.000
_cell.length_b   1.000
_cell.length_c   1.000
_cell.angle_alpha   90.00
_cell.angle_beta   90.00
_cell.angle_gamma   90.00
#
_symmetry.space_group_name_H-M   'P 1'
#
loop_
_entity.id
_entity.type
_entity.pdbx_description
1 polymer ?
#
loop_
_entity_poly.entity_id
_entity_poly.type
_entity_poly.pdbx_seq_one_letter_code
_entity_poly.pdbx_strand_id
1 'polypeptide(L)'
;MVTRREFLKGSAVAALGAGGLASAQSVGAGAAGAKAAAGAATNLPASVPAKAAAGAAAKAVAGAWDAHVAIPASVPWRRFEVEAALYAWDLHDEGVEQVLDNVQGMAAVNSVYIIGLMHPERRPETSATFPHNPVRPFWVAEDARANWFFDPKRYGRIKPRASDFAWLADTDWTRVFVDAARKRGLRVGFEFSHSLVDKQRVEGEFADLANRNIHGEITHVRDWLRPVCPNHKDTREYAVAAYTEVVEKYQVDWVESAMVLMDEAVGGSPARGGGCFCAACKQAAPGFGVDLEKIQAALLKDPAAQPELAQWLQFRYDSVDAFYKMLHAAVHKAKPGIVLRYNMHAKNPRDWGVDIVQLKPQLDALRIQDYSEQTGQAAAMEGKRTWLTEERRSLGPEFNVVSGVAVRPRATPELIRQGVGIAVETKMNGIMLGFYDGADFANLRAIREGLAGAGLHPSD
;
A
#
# COMPACT_ATOMS: atom_id res chain seq x y z
N MET A 1 -9.00 35.44 21.85
CA MET A 1 -10.20 35.15 21.02
C MET A 1 -9.87 35.59 19.60
N VAL A 2 -9.47 34.68 18.76
CA VAL A 2 -9.21 34.95 17.34
C VAL A 2 -10.53 34.71 16.61
N THR A 3 -10.95 35.67 15.81
CA THR A 3 -12.28 35.63 15.17
C THR A 3 -12.27 34.71 13.96
N ARG A 4 -13.39 34.08 13.68
CA ARG A 4 -13.66 33.12 12.59
C ARG A 4 -13.25 33.62 11.18
N ARG A 5 -12.97 34.93 11.03
CA ARG A 5 -12.57 35.57 9.77
C ARG A 5 -11.06 35.52 9.51
N GLU A 6 -10.24 35.31 10.54
CA GLU A 6 -8.77 35.21 10.41
C GLU A 6 -8.34 33.76 10.09
N PHE A 7 -9.15 32.78 10.51
CA PHE A 7 -8.92 31.37 10.20
C PHE A 7 -9.09 31.02 8.70
N LEU A 8 -9.92 31.76 7.98
CA LEU A 8 -10.17 31.51 6.54
C LEU A 8 -9.16 32.16 5.58
N LYS A 9 -8.27 33.02 6.08
CA LYS A 9 -7.20 33.62 5.24
C LYS A 9 -5.89 32.87 5.24
N GLY A 10 -5.70 31.89 6.14
CA GLY A 10 -4.51 31.05 6.23
C GLY A 10 -4.54 29.77 5.38
N SER A 11 -5.68 29.40 4.81
CA SER A 11 -5.86 28.10 4.14
C SER A 11 -5.61 28.09 2.61
N ALA A 12 -5.11 29.18 2.03
CA ALA A 12 -4.99 29.32 0.58
C ALA A 12 -3.58 29.02 0.01
N VAL A 13 -2.63 28.52 0.80
CA VAL A 13 -1.24 28.29 0.34
C VAL A 13 -0.71 26.88 0.60
N ALA A 14 -1.54 25.94 1.05
CA ALA A 14 -1.09 24.58 1.33
C ALA A 14 -1.62 23.49 0.35
N ALA A 15 -1.99 23.89 -0.89
CA ALA A 15 -2.54 22.97 -1.89
C ALA A 15 -1.54 22.60 -3.01
N LEU A 16 -0.24 22.50 -2.69
CA LEU A 16 0.79 21.99 -3.62
C LEU A 16 1.76 21.08 -2.85
N GLY A 17 1.39 19.83 -2.64
CA GLY A 17 2.25 18.87 -1.94
C GLY A 17 1.79 17.44 -1.92
N ALA A 18 0.75 17.07 -2.65
CA ALA A 18 0.42 15.68 -2.91
C ALA A 18 0.87 15.31 -4.33
N GLY A 19 2.17 15.11 -4.49
CA GLY A 19 2.78 14.55 -5.69
C GLY A 19 2.52 13.04 -5.78
N GLY A 20 1.26 12.68 -5.94
CA GLY A 20 0.88 11.36 -6.42
C GLY A 20 0.46 11.53 -7.86
N LEU A 21 0.97 10.80 -8.78
CA LEU A 21 0.48 10.48 -10.12
C LEU A 21 -0.36 11.58 -10.80
N ALA A 22 0.31 12.43 -11.57
CA ALA A 22 -0.34 13.39 -12.46
C ALA A 22 -1.20 12.64 -13.49
N SER A 23 -2.52 12.80 -13.41
CA SER A 23 -3.42 12.48 -14.51
C SER A 23 -3.32 13.60 -15.55
N ALA A 24 -2.80 13.31 -16.74
CA ALA A 24 -2.93 14.18 -17.88
C ALA A 24 -4.40 14.19 -18.33
N GLN A 25 -5.08 15.29 -18.10
CA GLN A 25 -6.36 15.57 -18.76
C GLN A 25 -6.08 15.95 -20.22
N SER A 26 -6.48 15.10 -21.15
CA SER A 26 -6.59 15.45 -22.54
C SER A 26 -7.94 16.14 -22.78
N VAL A 27 -7.87 17.41 -23.15
CA VAL A 27 -8.97 18.18 -23.70
C VAL A 27 -9.35 17.59 -25.07
N GLY A 28 -10.62 17.28 -25.25
CA GLY A 28 -11.14 16.72 -26.46
C GLY A 28 -11.29 17.72 -27.62
N ALA A 29 -11.10 17.26 -28.81
CA ALA A 29 -11.74 17.76 -30.03
C ALA A 29 -11.65 16.71 -31.15
N GLY A 30 -12.77 16.44 -31.79
CA GLY A 30 -12.85 16.09 -33.20
C GLY A 30 -12.94 14.62 -33.56
N ALA A 31 -14.14 14.19 -33.83
CA ALA A 31 -14.47 12.96 -34.57
C ALA A 31 -14.05 13.04 -36.05
N ALA A 32 -13.35 12.02 -36.52
CA ALA A 32 -13.43 11.58 -37.92
C ALA A 32 -12.91 10.14 -38.01
N GLY A 33 -13.69 9.30 -38.68
CA GLY A 33 -13.49 7.86 -38.73
C GLY A 33 -12.26 7.41 -39.54
N ALA A 34 -11.78 6.26 -39.19
CA ALA A 34 -10.98 5.39 -40.07
C ALA A 34 -11.11 3.93 -39.65
N LYS A 35 -11.22 3.10 -40.65
CA LYS A 35 -11.48 1.68 -40.70
C LYS A 35 -10.41 0.83 -39.95
N ALA A 36 -10.91 -0.33 -39.55
CA ALA A 36 -10.13 -1.45 -39.05
C ALA A 36 -8.93 -1.81 -39.97
N ALA A 37 -7.78 -2.05 -39.30
CA ALA A 37 -6.72 -2.90 -39.80
C ALA A 37 -6.34 -3.86 -38.69
N ALA A 38 -6.69 -5.13 -38.88
CA ALA A 38 -6.23 -6.23 -38.09
C ALA A 38 -4.75 -6.52 -38.42
N GLY A 39 -3.97 -6.91 -37.42
CA GLY A 39 -2.77 -7.69 -37.67
C GLY A 39 -1.46 -6.98 -37.48
N ALA A 40 -0.87 -7.18 -36.30
CA ALA A 40 0.54 -7.52 -36.15
C ALA A 40 0.76 -7.96 -34.70
N ALA A 41 0.66 -9.26 -34.46
CA ALA A 41 1.31 -9.87 -33.29
C ALA A 41 2.83 -9.71 -33.47
N THR A 42 3.44 -8.80 -32.75
CA THR A 42 4.90 -8.77 -32.63
C THR A 42 5.33 -9.91 -31.73
N ASN A 43 5.88 -10.95 -32.35
CA ASN A 43 6.60 -12.00 -31.70
C ASN A 43 7.72 -11.39 -30.86
N LEU A 44 7.59 -11.43 -29.55
CA LEU A 44 8.71 -11.28 -28.66
C LEU A 44 9.63 -12.49 -28.87
N PRO A 45 10.96 -12.34 -28.99
CA PRO A 45 11.87 -13.45 -29.18
C PRO A 45 11.79 -14.40 -28.01
N ALA A 46 11.74 -15.69 -28.34
CA ALA A 46 11.71 -16.78 -27.40
C ALA A 46 12.83 -16.63 -26.35
N SER A 47 12.45 -16.88 -25.11
CA SER A 47 13.25 -16.89 -23.90
C SER A 47 14.72 -17.28 -24.12
N VAL A 48 15.62 -16.32 -23.88
CA VAL A 48 17.01 -16.60 -23.55
C VAL A 48 16.99 -17.33 -22.20
N PRO A 49 17.69 -18.47 -22.06
CA PRO A 49 17.67 -19.20 -20.79
C PRO A 49 18.23 -18.31 -19.67
N ALA A 50 17.39 -18.00 -18.71
CA ALA A 50 17.63 -17.07 -17.58
C ALA A 50 18.91 -17.38 -16.77
N LYS A 51 19.42 -18.60 -16.83
CA LYS A 51 20.65 -19.01 -16.12
C LYS A 51 21.96 -18.39 -16.64
N ALA A 52 22.05 -17.99 -17.89
CA ALA A 52 23.32 -17.44 -18.44
C ALA A 52 23.45 -15.93 -18.21
N ALA A 53 22.32 -15.19 -18.25
CA ALA A 53 22.33 -13.74 -18.02
C ALA A 53 22.46 -13.38 -16.53
N ALA A 54 21.82 -14.15 -15.64
CA ALA A 54 21.94 -13.98 -14.20
C ALA A 54 23.40 -14.18 -13.70
N GLY A 55 24.12 -15.13 -14.28
CA GLY A 55 25.52 -15.38 -13.92
C GLY A 55 26.49 -14.26 -14.31
N ALA A 56 26.22 -13.55 -15.41
CA ALA A 56 27.09 -12.46 -15.88
C ALA A 56 26.81 -11.14 -15.13
N ALA A 57 25.54 -10.83 -14.87
CA ALA A 57 25.13 -9.67 -14.06
C ALA A 57 25.58 -9.83 -12.60
N ALA A 58 25.44 -11.02 -12.01
CA ALA A 58 25.90 -11.30 -10.65
C ALA A 58 27.41 -11.14 -10.51
N LYS A 59 28.21 -11.52 -11.53
CA LYS A 59 29.68 -11.32 -11.52
C LYS A 59 30.08 -9.85 -11.65
N ALA A 60 29.35 -9.05 -12.43
CA ALA A 60 29.63 -7.63 -12.58
C ALA A 60 29.27 -6.82 -11.32
N VAL A 61 28.24 -7.25 -10.61
CA VAL A 61 27.81 -6.61 -9.35
C VAL A 61 28.69 -7.04 -8.18
N ALA A 62 29.12 -8.31 -8.11
CA ALA A 62 30.00 -8.83 -7.05
C ALA A 62 31.36 -8.12 -6.96
N GLY A 63 31.83 -7.47 -8.02
CA GLY A 63 33.07 -6.70 -8.04
C GLY A 63 32.99 -5.30 -7.44
N ALA A 64 31.79 -4.80 -7.12
CA ALA A 64 31.57 -3.46 -6.58
C ALA A 64 31.25 -3.43 -5.08
N TRP A 65 31.33 -4.57 -4.40
CA TRP A 65 30.96 -4.70 -2.99
C TRP A 65 32.23 -4.68 -2.13
N ASP A 66 32.40 -3.62 -1.36
CA ASP A 66 33.31 -3.67 -0.24
C ASP A 66 32.83 -4.75 0.74
N ALA A 67 33.75 -5.67 1.04
CA ALA A 67 33.56 -6.90 1.72
C ALA A 67 32.63 -6.81 2.94
N HIS A 68 31.61 -7.67 2.93
CA HIS A 68 31.09 -8.37 4.09
C HIS A 68 30.95 -7.58 5.40
N VAL A 69 29.94 -6.74 5.47
CA VAL A 69 29.35 -6.50 6.80
C VAL A 69 28.61 -7.79 7.16
N ALA A 70 29.15 -8.53 8.12
CA ALA A 70 28.49 -9.72 8.63
C ALA A 70 27.08 -9.30 9.12
N ILE A 71 26.05 -9.85 8.47
CA ILE A 71 24.67 -9.62 8.92
C ILE A 71 24.51 -10.45 10.19
N PRO A 72 24.19 -9.83 11.35
CA PRO A 72 23.97 -10.58 12.57
C PRO A 72 22.84 -11.58 12.37
N ALA A 73 23.01 -12.82 12.79
CA ALA A 73 22.05 -13.91 12.62
C ALA A 73 20.71 -13.67 13.36
N SER A 74 20.64 -12.69 14.24
CA SER A 74 19.39 -12.28 14.89
C SER A 74 19.52 -10.85 15.41
N VAL A 75 18.92 -9.89 14.73
CA VAL A 75 18.59 -8.60 15.34
C VAL A 75 17.26 -8.80 16.05
N PRO A 76 17.17 -8.66 17.39
CA PRO A 76 15.89 -8.72 18.07
C PRO A 76 15.00 -7.62 17.49
N TRP A 77 13.87 -8.00 16.94
CA TRP A 77 12.95 -7.09 16.25
C TRP A 77 12.33 -5.99 17.15
N ARG A 78 12.62 -5.98 18.42
CA ARG A 78 12.29 -4.87 19.34
C ARG A 78 13.11 -3.60 19.08
N ARG A 79 14.07 -3.66 18.16
CA ARG A 79 14.88 -2.53 17.71
C ARG A 79 14.23 -1.87 16.49
N PHE A 80 14.82 -0.79 16.03
CA PHE A 80 14.32 -0.03 14.89
C PHE A 80 14.14 -0.94 13.66
N GLU A 81 12.91 -1.02 13.15
CA GLU A 81 12.57 -1.90 12.03
C GLU A 81 12.95 -1.23 10.70
N VAL A 82 13.67 -1.94 9.86
CA VAL A 82 14.03 -1.50 8.50
C VAL A 82 13.42 -2.49 7.54
N GLU A 83 12.38 -2.06 6.84
CA GLU A 83 11.55 -2.94 6.02
C GLU A 83 11.77 -2.71 4.54
N ALA A 84 11.74 -3.78 3.75
CA ALA A 84 11.66 -3.71 2.29
C ALA A 84 10.37 -4.35 1.77
N ALA A 85 9.67 -3.60 0.90
CA ALA A 85 8.55 -4.10 0.12
C ALA A 85 9.05 -4.76 -1.15
N LEU A 86 8.63 -5.99 -1.39
CA LEU A 86 9.03 -6.80 -2.53
C LEU A 86 7.81 -7.27 -3.32
N TYR A 87 7.98 -7.41 -4.61
CA TYR A 87 7.01 -8.03 -5.50
C TYR A 87 7.48 -9.41 -5.95
N ALA A 88 6.57 -10.24 -6.40
CA ALA A 88 6.92 -11.56 -6.94
C ALA A 88 7.85 -11.48 -8.15
N TRP A 89 7.74 -10.42 -8.96
CA TRP A 89 8.65 -10.22 -10.09
C TRP A 89 10.09 -9.87 -9.70
N ASP A 90 10.31 -9.20 -8.55
CA ASP A 90 11.67 -8.97 -8.06
C ASP A 90 12.37 -10.32 -7.82
N LEU A 91 11.65 -11.21 -7.15
CA LEU A 91 12.13 -12.54 -6.80
C LEU A 91 12.35 -13.43 -8.02
N HIS A 92 11.44 -13.32 -9.01
CA HIS A 92 11.51 -14.08 -10.25
C HIS A 92 12.63 -13.59 -11.17
N ASP A 93 12.70 -12.27 -11.39
CA ASP A 93 13.55 -11.67 -12.43
C ASP A 93 15.02 -11.56 -11.99
N GLU A 94 15.26 -11.25 -10.73
CA GLU A 94 16.60 -11.05 -10.17
C GLU A 94 17.12 -12.27 -9.40
N GLY A 95 16.21 -13.11 -8.92
CA GLY A 95 16.51 -14.23 -8.04
C GLY A 95 16.41 -13.87 -6.56
N VAL A 96 15.77 -14.76 -5.80
CA VAL A 96 15.40 -14.54 -4.39
C VAL A 96 16.61 -14.21 -3.52
N GLU A 97 17.70 -14.96 -3.66
CA GLU A 97 18.91 -14.75 -2.84
C GLU A 97 19.57 -13.40 -3.18
N GLN A 98 19.63 -13.01 -4.45
CA GLN A 98 20.20 -11.73 -4.86
C GLN A 98 19.39 -10.54 -4.33
N VAL A 99 18.04 -10.61 -4.40
CA VAL A 99 17.17 -9.56 -3.86
C VAL A 99 17.39 -9.39 -2.36
N LEU A 100 17.42 -10.50 -1.62
CA LEU A 100 17.65 -10.47 -0.17
C LEU A 100 19.06 -9.98 0.19
N ASP A 101 20.09 -10.36 -0.59
CA ASP A 101 21.46 -9.83 -0.44
C ASP A 101 21.48 -8.30 -0.64
N ASN A 102 20.80 -7.82 -1.67
CA ASN A 102 20.74 -6.39 -1.97
C ASN A 102 20.11 -5.61 -0.81
N VAL A 103 18.92 -6.00 -0.34
CA VAL A 103 18.22 -5.24 0.70
C VAL A 103 18.92 -5.34 2.06
N GLN A 104 19.43 -6.50 2.45
CA GLN A 104 20.17 -6.66 3.71
C GLN A 104 21.55 -5.99 3.63
N GLY A 105 22.31 -6.26 2.57
CA GLY A 105 23.66 -5.75 2.39
C GLY A 105 23.72 -4.25 2.22
N MET A 106 22.86 -3.66 1.38
CA MET A 106 22.91 -2.23 1.08
C MET A 106 22.11 -1.39 2.07
N ALA A 107 20.92 -1.81 2.46
CA ALA A 107 19.98 -0.99 3.23
C ALA A 107 19.84 -1.40 4.70
N ALA A 108 20.58 -2.41 5.16
CA ALA A 108 20.48 -2.96 6.52
C ALA A 108 19.06 -3.43 6.90
N VAL A 109 18.33 -3.97 5.92
CA VAL A 109 16.96 -4.47 6.12
C VAL A 109 16.96 -5.64 7.09
N ASN A 110 16.07 -5.61 8.08
CA ASN A 110 15.85 -6.67 9.07
C ASN A 110 14.42 -7.25 9.03
N SER A 111 13.57 -6.68 8.19
CA SER A 111 12.20 -7.11 7.96
C SER A 111 11.84 -6.97 6.49
N VAL A 112 11.13 -7.95 5.93
CA VAL A 112 10.73 -7.93 4.52
C VAL A 112 9.28 -8.36 4.37
N TYR A 113 8.60 -7.86 3.36
CA TYR A 113 7.27 -8.34 3.05
C TYR A 113 7.04 -8.43 1.55
N ILE A 114 6.16 -9.35 1.17
CA ILE A 114 5.71 -9.50 -0.20
C ILE A 114 4.33 -8.87 -0.37
N ILE A 115 4.15 -8.15 -1.47
CA ILE A 115 2.83 -7.67 -1.88
C ILE A 115 2.11 -8.82 -2.56
N GLY A 116 1.14 -9.39 -1.85
CA GLY A 116 0.54 -10.67 -2.20
C GLY A 116 -0.65 -10.61 -3.13
N LEU A 117 -1.33 -9.48 -3.17
CA LEU A 117 -2.45 -9.25 -4.09
C LEU A 117 -2.14 -8.02 -4.92
N MET A 118 -1.97 -8.23 -6.22
CA MET A 118 -1.64 -7.17 -7.16
C MET A 118 -2.88 -6.78 -7.97
N HIS A 119 -2.82 -5.66 -8.64
CA HIS A 119 -3.82 -5.17 -9.58
C HIS A 119 -3.16 -4.78 -10.91
N PRO A 120 -3.86 -4.89 -12.05
CA PRO A 120 -3.30 -4.45 -13.34
C PRO A 120 -3.00 -2.94 -13.29
N GLU A 121 -1.75 -2.60 -13.52
CA GLU A 121 -1.33 -1.21 -13.60
C GLU A 121 -0.14 -1.08 -14.54
N ARG A 122 -0.17 -0.08 -15.40
CA ARG A 122 0.99 0.36 -16.17
C ARG A 122 1.31 1.78 -15.80
N ARG A 123 2.53 2.00 -15.33
CA ARG A 123 3.03 3.36 -15.07
C ARG A 123 3.87 3.85 -16.25
N PRO A 124 3.87 5.16 -16.51
CA PRO A 124 4.78 5.71 -17.52
C PRO A 124 6.23 5.35 -17.20
N GLU A 125 6.98 4.97 -18.20
CA GLU A 125 8.40 4.55 -18.13
C GLU A 125 9.28 5.59 -17.39
N THR A 126 8.98 6.87 -17.59
CA THR A 126 9.71 7.97 -16.92
C THR A 126 9.42 8.12 -15.43
N SER A 127 8.38 7.47 -14.93
CA SER A 127 7.93 7.64 -13.53
C SER A 127 8.24 6.45 -12.63
N ALA A 128 8.56 5.29 -13.20
CA ALA A 128 8.79 4.06 -12.43
C ALA A 128 9.70 3.11 -13.22
N THR A 129 10.98 3.47 -13.35
CA THR A 129 12.00 2.61 -13.92
C THR A 129 12.46 1.58 -12.89
N PHE A 130 12.92 0.44 -13.38
CA PHE A 130 13.54 -0.62 -12.60
C PHE A 130 15.04 -0.70 -12.96
N PRO A 131 15.90 0.05 -12.27
CA PRO A 131 17.27 0.29 -12.71
C PRO A 131 18.17 -0.95 -12.62
N HIS A 132 17.79 -1.95 -11.82
CA HIS A 132 18.58 -3.17 -11.61
C HIS A 132 17.87 -4.46 -12.03
N ASN A 133 16.62 -4.39 -12.50
CA ASN A 133 15.88 -5.57 -12.94
C ASN A 133 16.35 -5.98 -14.36
N PRO A 134 16.87 -7.21 -14.55
CA PRO A 134 17.43 -7.65 -15.84
C PRO A 134 16.36 -7.99 -16.88
N VAL A 135 15.08 -8.12 -16.49
CA VAL A 135 14.00 -8.60 -17.35
C VAL A 135 13.05 -7.49 -17.74
N ARG A 136 12.61 -6.69 -16.76
CA ARG A 136 11.66 -5.61 -16.99
C ARG A 136 12.22 -4.24 -16.66
N PRO A 137 12.17 -3.29 -17.60
CA PRO A 137 12.81 -1.98 -17.41
C PRO A 137 11.94 -0.98 -16.65
N PHE A 138 10.64 -1.24 -16.50
CA PHE A 138 9.71 -0.32 -15.84
C PHE A 138 8.44 -1.03 -15.35
N TRP A 139 7.68 -0.34 -14.51
CA TRP A 139 6.49 -0.88 -13.89
C TRP A 139 5.40 -1.24 -14.89
N VAL A 140 5.15 -2.52 -15.02
CA VAL A 140 3.98 -3.09 -15.69
C VAL A 140 3.49 -4.25 -14.85
N ALA A 141 2.33 -4.09 -14.20
CA ALA A 141 1.60 -5.17 -13.59
C ALA A 141 0.44 -5.52 -14.51
N GLU A 142 0.63 -6.48 -15.38
CA GLU A 142 -0.39 -6.93 -16.33
C GLU A 142 -1.36 -7.93 -15.69
N ASP A 143 -0.91 -8.59 -14.62
CA ASP A 143 -1.65 -9.62 -13.92
C ASP A 143 -1.90 -9.23 -12.44
N ALA A 144 -3.12 -8.83 -12.14
CA ALA A 144 -3.55 -8.54 -10.78
C ALA A 144 -4.09 -9.81 -10.13
N ARG A 145 -3.19 -10.63 -9.66
CA ARG A 145 -3.50 -11.95 -9.14
C ARG A 145 -2.89 -12.17 -7.77
N ALA A 146 -3.37 -13.24 -7.15
CA ALA A 146 -2.74 -13.77 -5.96
C ALA A 146 -1.39 -14.39 -6.31
N ASN A 147 -0.33 -14.00 -5.61
CA ASN A 147 0.98 -14.61 -5.72
C ASN A 147 1.25 -15.67 -4.64
N TRP A 148 0.18 -16.22 -4.09
CA TRP A 148 0.18 -17.38 -3.20
C TRP A 148 -0.78 -18.43 -3.72
N PHE A 149 -0.53 -19.71 -3.41
CA PHE A 149 -1.43 -20.79 -3.73
C PHE A 149 -2.55 -20.84 -2.70
N PHE A 150 -3.72 -20.40 -3.06
CA PHE A 150 -4.89 -20.39 -2.19
C PHE A 150 -5.71 -21.70 -2.30
N ASP A 151 -6.36 -22.07 -1.19
CA ASP A 151 -7.35 -23.15 -1.19
C ASP A 151 -8.74 -22.58 -1.52
N PRO A 152 -9.31 -22.87 -2.72
CA PRO A 152 -10.59 -22.32 -3.12
C PRO A 152 -11.77 -22.75 -2.24
N LYS A 153 -11.60 -23.80 -1.40
CA LYS A 153 -12.62 -24.26 -0.45
C LYS A 153 -12.79 -23.34 0.76
N ARG A 154 -11.80 -22.51 1.04
CA ARG A 154 -11.84 -21.53 2.14
C ARG A 154 -12.71 -20.31 1.83
N TYR A 155 -13.02 -20.10 0.57
CA TYR A 155 -13.66 -18.89 0.06
C TYR A 155 -15.11 -19.14 -0.31
N GLY A 156 -15.94 -18.13 -0.03
CA GLY A 156 -17.33 -18.10 -0.45
C GLY A 156 -17.51 -17.73 -1.93
N ARG A 157 -18.39 -16.77 -2.17
CA ARG A 157 -18.69 -16.25 -3.51
C ARG A 157 -17.46 -15.63 -4.19
N ILE A 158 -16.65 -14.86 -3.44
CA ILE A 158 -15.44 -14.22 -3.95
C ILE A 158 -14.25 -15.14 -3.65
N LYS A 159 -13.42 -15.38 -4.66
CA LYS A 159 -12.17 -16.13 -4.53
C LYS A 159 -11.01 -15.29 -5.06
N PRO A 160 -9.80 -15.44 -4.52
CA PRO A 160 -8.61 -14.90 -5.18
C PRO A 160 -8.57 -15.40 -6.62
N ARG A 161 -7.96 -14.64 -7.48
CA ARG A 161 -7.76 -15.04 -8.88
C ARG A 161 -6.35 -15.59 -9.04
N ALA A 162 -6.24 -16.80 -9.59
CA ALA A 162 -4.95 -17.36 -9.97
C ALA A 162 -4.39 -16.63 -11.19
N SER A 163 -3.08 -16.63 -11.34
CA SER A 163 -2.41 -16.01 -12.48
C SER A 163 -2.61 -16.81 -13.76
N ASP A 164 -2.69 -16.11 -14.89
CA ASP A 164 -2.61 -16.68 -16.22
C ASP A 164 -1.15 -16.80 -16.72
N PHE A 165 -0.19 -16.16 -16.02
CA PHE A 165 1.23 -16.25 -16.34
C PHE A 165 1.87 -17.48 -15.67
N ALA A 166 2.49 -18.36 -16.46
CA ALA A 166 3.09 -19.58 -15.96
C ALA A 166 4.11 -19.33 -14.83
N TRP A 167 4.96 -18.33 -14.96
CA TRP A 167 5.97 -18.02 -13.94
C TRP A 167 5.37 -17.67 -12.57
N LEU A 168 4.12 -17.13 -12.56
CA LEU A 168 3.41 -16.79 -11.33
C LEU A 168 2.44 -17.91 -10.91
N ALA A 169 1.85 -18.64 -11.88
CA ALA A 169 0.91 -19.72 -11.62
C ALA A 169 1.58 -21.01 -11.12
N ASP A 170 2.80 -21.30 -11.60
CA ASP A 170 3.50 -22.55 -11.32
C ASP A 170 4.35 -22.53 -10.04
N THR A 171 4.49 -21.34 -9.43
CA THR A 171 5.34 -21.15 -8.25
C THR A 171 4.61 -20.41 -7.13
N ASP A 172 4.59 -21.00 -5.93
CA ASP A 172 4.15 -20.31 -4.71
C ASP A 172 5.24 -19.31 -4.26
N TRP A 173 5.26 -18.13 -4.88
CA TRP A 173 6.26 -17.11 -4.62
C TRP A 173 6.25 -16.63 -3.18
N THR A 174 5.10 -16.63 -2.53
CA THR A 174 5.00 -16.32 -1.11
C THR A 174 5.74 -17.36 -0.26
N ARG A 175 5.63 -18.65 -0.57
CA ARG A 175 6.36 -19.72 0.12
C ARG A 175 7.87 -19.58 -0.12
N VAL A 176 8.28 -19.44 -1.37
CA VAL A 176 9.71 -19.28 -1.74
C VAL A 176 10.32 -18.09 -0.99
N PHE A 177 9.63 -16.97 -0.97
CA PHE A 177 10.05 -15.76 -0.27
C PHE A 177 10.16 -15.96 1.24
N VAL A 178 9.10 -16.48 1.88
CA VAL A 178 9.07 -16.70 3.34
C VAL A 178 10.20 -17.62 3.78
N ASP A 179 10.39 -18.73 3.06
CA ASP A 179 11.41 -19.71 3.41
C ASP A 179 12.84 -19.15 3.28
N ALA A 180 13.11 -18.36 2.23
CA ALA A 180 14.40 -17.71 2.04
C ALA A 180 14.66 -16.62 3.08
N ALA A 181 13.67 -15.77 3.36
CA ALA A 181 13.79 -14.70 4.34
C ALA A 181 14.00 -15.26 5.77
N ARG A 182 13.29 -16.33 6.12
CA ARG A 182 13.46 -17.01 7.42
C ARG A 182 14.85 -17.61 7.62
N LYS A 183 15.43 -18.21 6.58
CA LYS A 183 16.82 -18.74 6.63
C LYS A 183 17.83 -17.65 6.94
N ARG A 184 17.52 -16.40 6.62
CA ARG A 184 18.37 -15.22 6.85
C ARG A 184 18.05 -14.49 8.17
N GLY A 185 17.15 -15.02 8.98
CA GLY A 185 16.73 -14.42 10.26
C GLY A 185 15.89 -13.14 10.09
N LEU A 186 15.32 -12.89 8.90
CA LEU A 186 14.46 -11.74 8.67
C LEU A 186 13.06 -11.97 9.26
N ARG A 187 12.45 -10.90 9.76
CA ARG A 187 11.00 -10.87 9.98
C ARG A 187 10.29 -10.84 8.64
N VAL A 188 9.14 -11.48 8.58
CA VAL A 188 8.42 -11.65 7.32
C VAL A 188 6.98 -11.19 7.44
N GLY A 189 6.59 -10.28 6.57
CA GLY A 189 5.24 -9.79 6.43
C GLY A 189 4.58 -10.14 5.10
N PHE A 190 3.30 -9.83 5.03
CA PHE A 190 2.51 -9.96 3.82
C PHE A 190 1.56 -8.76 3.69
N GLU A 191 1.57 -8.08 2.54
CA GLU A 191 0.68 -6.95 2.30
C GLU A 191 -0.47 -7.36 1.36
N PHE A 192 -1.69 -7.05 1.79
CA PHE A 192 -2.85 -7.01 0.91
C PHE A 192 -2.99 -5.59 0.34
N SER A 193 -2.83 -5.48 -0.98
CA SER A 193 -2.83 -4.23 -1.70
C SER A 193 -4.17 -3.47 -1.63
N HIS A 194 -4.22 -2.29 -2.23
CA HIS A 194 -5.32 -1.32 -2.15
C HIS A 194 -6.69 -1.86 -2.59
N SER A 195 -6.72 -2.90 -3.43
CA SER A 195 -7.94 -3.52 -3.94
C SER A 195 -8.03 -4.97 -3.53
N LEU A 196 -9.08 -5.33 -2.78
CA LEU A 196 -9.40 -6.73 -2.46
C LEU A 196 -9.89 -7.51 -3.68
N VAL A 197 -10.61 -6.83 -4.56
CA VAL A 197 -11.17 -7.40 -5.79
C VAL A 197 -10.79 -6.48 -6.94
N ASP A 198 -10.30 -7.06 -8.02
CA ASP A 198 -9.87 -6.27 -9.17
C ASP A 198 -11.03 -5.51 -9.83
N LYS A 199 -10.69 -4.37 -10.46
CA LYS A 199 -11.64 -3.46 -11.07
C LYS A 199 -12.62 -4.14 -12.01
N GLN A 200 -12.13 -5.03 -12.89
CA GLN A 200 -12.97 -5.67 -13.90
C GLN A 200 -14.08 -6.50 -13.27
N ARG A 201 -13.75 -7.20 -12.18
CA ARG A 201 -14.73 -8.00 -11.44
C ARG A 201 -15.69 -7.12 -10.65
N VAL A 202 -15.22 -6.00 -10.07
CA VAL A 202 -16.08 -5.05 -9.34
C VAL A 202 -17.01 -4.27 -10.31
N GLU A 203 -16.60 -4.02 -11.53
CA GLU A 203 -17.47 -3.40 -12.54
C GLU A 203 -18.38 -4.42 -13.25
N GLY A 204 -18.10 -5.73 -13.10
CA GLY A 204 -18.84 -6.84 -13.71
C GLY A 204 -19.61 -7.71 -12.70
N GLU A 205 -19.10 -8.91 -12.46
CA GLU A 205 -19.78 -9.95 -11.66
C GLU A 205 -20.03 -9.57 -10.18
N PHE A 206 -19.28 -8.62 -9.64
CA PHE A 206 -19.37 -8.17 -8.26
C PHE A 206 -19.74 -6.68 -8.13
N ALA A 207 -20.55 -6.16 -9.05
CA ALA A 207 -20.97 -4.75 -9.02
C ALA A 207 -21.83 -4.37 -7.79
N ASP A 208 -22.38 -5.35 -7.11
CA ASP A 208 -23.10 -5.22 -5.84
C ASP A 208 -22.18 -4.95 -4.65
N LEU A 209 -20.89 -5.30 -4.74
CA LEU A 209 -19.88 -5.04 -3.72
C LEU A 209 -19.34 -3.60 -3.78
N ALA A 210 -19.48 -2.93 -4.93
CA ALA A 210 -18.85 -1.65 -5.16
C ALA A 210 -19.32 -0.56 -4.20
N ASN A 211 -18.40 0.29 -3.78
CA ASN A 211 -18.76 1.55 -3.16
C ASN A 211 -19.61 2.38 -4.12
N ARG A 212 -20.63 3.06 -3.58
CA ARG A 212 -21.47 3.95 -4.36
C ARG A 212 -21.51 5.34 -3.74
N ASN A 213 -21.38 6.34 -4.59
CA ASN A 213 -21.51 7.74 -4.19
C ASN A 213 -22.97 8.08 -3.82
N ILE A 214 -23.21 9.33 -3.48
CA ILE A 214 -24.54 9.82 -3.10
C ILE A 214 -25.59 9.68 -4.22
N HIS A 215 -25.17 9.62 -5.48
CA HIS A 215 -26.04 9.44 -6.66
C HIS A 215 -26.27 7.97 -7.03
N GLY A 216 -25.66 7.03 -6.29
CA GLY A 216 -25.75 5.59 -6.55
C GLY A 216 -24.77 5.06 -7.60
N GLU A 217 -23.86 5.88 -8.09
CA GLU A 217 -22.84 5.50 -9.06
C GLU A 217 -21.68 4.79 -8.39
N ILE A 218 -21.03 3.86 -9.09
CA ILE A 218 -19.81 3.19 -8.59
C ILE A 218 -18.70 4.22 -8.45
N THR A 219 -18.12 4.29 -7.26
CA THR A 219 -16.99 5.18 -6.99
C THR A 219 -15.68 4.60 -7.52
N HIS A 220 -14.72 5.47 -7.83
CA HIS A 220 -13.41 5.06 -8.30
C HIS A 220 -12.31 6.01 -7.85
N VAL A 221 -11.37 5.45 -7.13
CA VAL A 221 -10.20 6.18 -6.59
C VAL A 221 -9.13 6.40 -7.66
N ARG A 222 -8.94 5.40 -8.51
CA ARG A 222 -7.97 5.37 -9.62
C ARG A 222 -8.58 4.59 -10.79
N ASP A 223 -8.01 4.71 -11.96
CA ASP A 223 -8.46 3.97 -13.14
C ASP A 223 -8.43 2.45 -12.95
N TRP A 224 -7.56 1.95 -12.08
CA TRP A 224 -7.40 0.53 -11.76
C TRP A 224 -8.04 0.11 -10.42
N LEU A 225 -8.54 1.03 -9.60
CA LEU A 225 -9.05 0.75 -8.25
C LEU A 225 -10.54 1.09 -8.13
N ARG A 226 -11.32 0.10 -7.71
CA ARG A 226 -12.72 0.23 -7.28
C ARG A 226 -12.83 -0.24 -5.84
N PRO A 227 -13.13 0.66 -4.89
CA PRO A 227 -13.35 0.25 -3.51
C PRO A 227 -14.54 -0.68 -3.37
N VAL A 228 -14.39 -1.71 -2.54
CA VAL A 228 -15.48 -2.61 -2.16
C VAL A 228 -16.03 -2.24 -0.79
N CYS A 229 -17.34 -2.35 -0.63
CA CYS A 229 -18.02 -1.91 0.58
C CYS A 229 -17.63 -2.74 1.82
N PRO A 230 -17.17 -2.12 2.92
CA PRO A 230 -16.79 -2.84 4.15
C PRO A 230 -18.00 -3.43 4.90
N ASN A 231 -19.22 -2.99 4.58
CA ASN A 231 -20.45 -3.51 5.16
C ASN A 231 -21.05 -4.67 4.38
N HIS A 232 -20.53 -4.97 3.17
CA HIS A 232 -21.02 -6.10 2.39
C HIS A 232 -20.52 -7.41 2.98
N LYS A 233 -21.44 -8.36 3.18
CA LYS A 233 -21.14 -9.68 3.78
C LYS A 233 -20.00 -10.39 3.04
N ASP A 234 -20.11 -10.49 1.73
CA ASP A 234 -19.13 -11.21 0.91
C ASP A 234 -17.74 -10.54 0.94
N THR A 235 -17.66 -9.21 1.03
CA THR A 235 -16.40 -8.48 1.24
C THR A 235 -15.74 -8.89 2.55
N ARG A 236 -16.52 -8.96 3.63
CA ARG A 236 -16.04 -9.36 4.96
C ARG A 236 -15.58 -10.81 4.99
N GLU A 237 -16.38 -11.71 4.44
CA GLU A 237 -16.04 -13.14 4.35
C GLU A 237 -14.76 -13.36 3.54
N TYR A 238 -14.63 -12.67 2.40
CA TYR A 238 -13.45 -12.75 1.55
C TYR A 238 -12.19 -12.22 2.26
N ALA A 239 -12.27 -11.06 2.90
CA ALA A 239 -11.14 -10.51 3.64
C ALA A 239 -10.69 -11.45 4.75
N VAL A 240 -11.62 -11.95 5.57
CA VAL A 240 -11.29 -12.91 6.64
C VAL A 240 -10.64 -14.17 6.08
N ALA A 241 -11.20 -14.76 5.01
CA ALA A 241 -10.65 -15.97 4.41
C ALA A 241 -9.22 -15.75 3.89
N ALA A 242 -8.98 -14.66 3.15
CA ALA A 242 -7.68 -14.36 2.57
C ALA A 242 -6.60 -14.10 3.63
N TYR A 243 -6.89 -13.25 4.62
CA TYR A 243 -5.95 -12.93 5.68
C TYR A 243 -5.63 -14.12 6.56
N THR A 244 -6.65 -14.88 6.98
CA THR A 244 -6.42 -16.06 7.84
C THR A 244 -5.69 -17.17 7.08
N GLU A 245 -5.98 -17.38 5.79
CA GLU A 245 -5.23 -18.34 4.99
C GLU A 245 -3.75 -18.03 4.93
N VAL A 246 -3.40 -16.79 4.62
CA VAL A 246 -1.99 -16.36 4.56
C VAL A 246 -1.30 -16.54 5.90
N VAL A 247 -1.94 -16.11 6.99
CA VAL A 247 -1.40 -16.23 8.34
C VAL A 247 -1.17 -17.69 8.73
N GLU A 248 -2.13 -18.56 8.51
CA GLU A 248 -2.05 -19.98 8.85
C GLU A 248 -1.05 -20.74 7.97
N LYS A 249 -1.07 -20.47 6.66
CA LYS A 249 -0.26 -21.21 5.70
C LYS A 249 1.23 -20.82 5.74
N TYR A 250 1.53 -19.54 5.85
CA TYR A 250 2.91 -19.03 5.74
C TYR A 250 3.52 -18.62 7.06
N GLN A 251 2.73 -18.57 8.13
CA GLN A 251 3.23 -18.23 9.48
C GLN A 251 3.98 -16.90 9.52
N VAL A 252 3.54 -15.91 8.72
CA VAL A 252 4.12 -14.58 8.70
C VAL A 252 4.06 -13.90 10.07
N ASP A 253 4.92 -12.92 10.34
CA ASP A 253 4.98 -12.21 11.62
C ASP A 253 3.97 -11.06 11.68
N TRP A 254 3.59 -10.54 10.52
CA TRP A 254 2.59 -9.51 10.38
C TRP A 254 1.88 -9.57 9.03
N VAL A 255 0.66 -9.06 9.01
CA VAL A 255 -0.10 -8.81 7.80
C VAL A 255 -0.47 -7.34 7.73
N GLU A 256 -0.34 -6.77 6.55
CA GLU A 256 -0.66 -5.38 6.33
C GLU A 256 -1.88 -5.23 5.42
N SER A 257 -2.72 -4.27 5.79
CA SER A 257 -3.85 -3.84 5.00
C SER A 257 -3.57 -2.47 4.39
N ALA A 258 -3.38 -2.44 3.09
CA ALA A 258 -3.37 -1.21 2.30
C ALA A 258 -4.75 -0.93 1.66
N MET A 259 -5.78 -1.66 2.06
CA MET A 259 -7.10 -1.62 1.44
C MET A 259 -7.75 -0.25 1.51
N VAL A 260 -8.25 0.22 0.37
CA VAL A 260 -9.16 1.36 0.28
C VAL A 260 -10.59 0.83 0.38
N LEU A 261 -11.21 1.00 1.55
CA LEU A 261 -12.56 0.52 1.84
C LEU A 261 -13.65 1.56 1.55
N MET A 262 -13.28 2.84 1.60
CA MET A 262 -14.19 3.95 1.29
C MET A 262 -13.50 4.88 0.27
N ASP A 263 -14.28 5.41 -0.66
CA ASP A 263 -13.81 6.43 -1.58
C ASP A 263 -13.60 7.78 -0.89
N GLU A 264 -12.72 8.60 -1.44
CA GLU A 264 -12.39 9.92 -0.91
C GLU A 264 -13.59 10.86 -0.97
N ALA A 265 -13.97 11.40 0.19
CA ALA A 265 -14.90 12.50 0.31
C ALA A 265 -14.11 13.80 0.49
N VAL A 266 -13.68 14.41 -0.61
CA VAL A 266 -12.76 15.56 -0.59
C VAL A 266 -13.27 16.68 0.30
N GLY A 267 -12.51 16.97 1.39
CA GLY A 267 -12.90 17.94 2.42
C GLY A 267 -14.17 17.55 3.18
N GLY A 268 -14.43 16.23 3.32
CA GLY A 268 -15.59 15.69 4.02
C GLY A 268 -16.93 15.87 3.28
N SER A 269 -16.93 16.21 1.99
CA SER A 269 -18.17 16.52 1.25
C SER A 269 -18.64 15.35 0.37
N PRO A 270 -19.88 14.86 0.51
CA PRO A 270 -20.46 13.83 -0.33
C PRO A 270 -20.69 14.28 -1.79
N ALA A 271 -20.77 15.59 -2.02
CA ALA A 271 -20.88 16.14 -3.37
C ALA A 271 -19.55 16.12 -4.16
N ARG A 272 -18.43 15.86 -3.47
CA ARG A 272 -17.08 15.84 -4.05
C ARG A 272 -16.45 14.46 -3.97
N GLY A 273 -17.27 13.43 -4.16
CA GLY A 273 -16.89 12.04 -4.02
C GLY A 273 -17.34 11.44 -2.69
N GLY A 274 -16.75 10.32 -2.34
CA GLY A 274 -17.05 9.60 -1.11
C GLY A 274 -18.18 8.60 -1.25
N GLY A 275 -17.99 7.49 -0.60
CA GLY A 275 -18.93 6.40 -0.40
C GLY A 275 -19.14 6.16 1.09
N CYS A 276 -20.06 5.33 1.52
CA CYS A 276 -20.81 4.43 0.65
C CYS A 276 -22.32 4.58 0.94
N PHE A 277 -23.08 4.70 -0.13
CA PHE A 277 -24.56 4.71 -0.08
C PHE A 277 -25.15 3.45 -0.77
N CYS A 278 -24.39 2.36 -0.86
CA CYS A 278 -24.85 1.10 -1.46
C CYS A 278 -25.92 0.41 -0.60
N ALA A 279 -26.58 -0.62 -1.17
CA ALA A 279 -27.62 -1.37 -0.48
C ALA A 279 -27.12 -2.01 0.84
N ALA A 280 -25.89 -2.56 0.86
CA ALA A 280 -25.30 -3.15 2.06
C ALA A 280 -25.09 -2.11 3.16
N CYS A 281 -24.67 -0.87 2.83
CA CYS A 281 -24.57 0.22 3.79
C CYS A 281 -25.93 0.65 4.33
N LYS A 282 -26.96 0.77 3.49
CA LYS A 282 -28.33 1.08 3.93
C LYS A 282 -28.87 0.02 4.86
N GLN A 283 -28.61 -1.24 4.57
CA GLN A 283 -29.01 -2.36 5.44
C GLN A 283 -28.27 -2.36 6.78
N ALA A 284 -26.98 -1.98 6.80
CA ALA A 284 -26.16 -1.98 8.00
C ALA A 284 -26.39 -0.73 8.89
N ALA A 285 -26.78 0.39 8.31
CA ALA A 285 -26.88 1.68 8.96
C ALA A 285 -27.73 1.72 10.26
N PRO A 286 -28.88 1.01 10.35
CA PRO A 286 -29.64 0.94 11.60
C PRO A 286 -28.83 0.36 12.77
N GLY A 287 -27.92 -0.58 12.50
CA GLY A 287 -27.01 -1.13 13.51
C GLY A 287 -26.00 -0.13 14.07
N PHE A 288 -25.78 0.97 13.36
CA PHE A 288 -24.95 2.12 13.77
C PHE A 288 -25.81 3.30 14.29
N GLY A 289 -27.12 3.11 14.44
CA GLY A 289 -28.03 4.13 14.93
C GLY A 289 -28.36 5.25 13.94
N VAL A 290 -28.15 5.02 12.64
CA VAL A 290 -28.41 6.03 11.59
C VAL A 290 -29.40 5.52 10.55
N ASP A 291 -30.16 6.46 9.97
CA ASP A 291 -31.02 6.26 8.80
C ASP A 291 -30.32 6.81 7.56
N LEU A 292 -29.59 5.94 6.84
CA LEU A 292 -28.78 6.36 5.70
C LEU A 292 -29.61 6.85 4.52
N GLU A 293 -30.86 6.42 4.36
CA GLU A 293 -31.75 6.89 3.30
C GLU A 293 -32.20 8.33 3.57
N LYS A 294 -32.59 8.64 4.82
CA LYS A 294 -32.91 10.00 5.25
C LYS A 294 -31.70 10.92 5.10
N ILE A 295 -30.52 10.46 5.53
CA ILE A 295 -29.26 11.21 5.38
C ILE A 295 -28.99 11.49 3.90
N GLN A 296 -29.07 10.49 3.03
CA GLN A 296 -28.86 10.65 1.58
C GLN A 296 -29.83 11.67 0.99
N ALA A 297 -31.12 11.61 1.35
CA ALA A 297 -32.13 12.54 0.86
C ALA A 297 -31.87 13.99 1.31
N ALA A 298 -31.37 14.20 2.51
CA ALA A 298 -31.00 15.52 3.01
C ALA A 298 -29.76 16.08 2.31
N LEU A 299 -28.70 15.26 2.19
CA LEU A 299 -27.42 15.66 1.58
C LEU A 299 -27.52 15.86 0.07
N LEU A 300 -28.48 15.23 -0.62
CA LEU A 300 -28.79 15.52 -2.03
C LEU A 300 -29.39 16.90 -2.23
N LYS A 301 -30.12 17.43 -1.23
CA LYS A 301 -30.70 18.78 -1.27
C LYS A 301 -29.69 19.84 -0.86
N ASP A 302 -28.93 19.56 0.18
CA ASP A 302 -27.85 20.41 0.70
C ASP A 302 -26.68 19.54 1.18
N PRO A 303 -25.57 19.45 0.43
CA PRO A 303 -24.42 18.65 0.81
C PRO A 303 -23.75 19.05 2.14
N ALA A 304 -24.10 20.21 2.67
CA ALA A 304 -23.62 20.72 3.97
C ALA A 304 -24.65 20.60 5.09
N ALA A 305 -25.82 19.98 4.81
CA ALA A 305 -26.89 19.84 5.81
C ALA A 305 -26.40 19.21 7.10
N GLN A 306 -26.74 19.81 8.23
CA GLN A 306 -26.44 19.30 9.57
C GLN A 306 -27.75 18.97 10.30
N PRO A 307 -27.78 17.88 11.06
CA PRO A 307 -26.65 17.02 11.48
C PRO A 307 -26.28 15.89 10.50
N GLU A 308 -26.95 15.77 9.37
CA GLU A 308 -26.85 14.61 8.47
C GLU A 308 -25.44 14.39 7.94
N LEU A 309 -24.71 15.47 7.61
CA LEU A 309 -23.31 15.36 7.17
C LEU A 309 -22.42 14.75 8.25
N ALA A 310 -22.56 15.21 9.49
CA ALA A 310 -21.78 14.66 10.61
C ALA A 310 -22.11 13.18 10.87
N GLN A 311 -23.39 12.80 10.78
CA GLN A 311 -23.84 11.41 10.93
C GLN A 311 -23.31 10.52 9.82
N TRP A 312 -23.29 10.99 8.57
CA TRP A 312 -22.72 10.24 7.45
C TRP A 312 -21.20 10.05 7.58
N LEU A 313 -20.47 11.07 7.96
CA LEU A 313 -19.02 10.96 8.20
C LEU A 313 -18.73 9.96 9.31
N GLN A 314 -19.46 10.04 10.44
CA GLN A 314 -19.29 9.09 11.53
C GLN A 314 -19.64 7.66 11.11
N PHE A 315 -20.72 7.46 10.36
CA PHE A 315 -21.09 6.15 9.83
C PHE A 315 -19.98 5.54 8.96
N ARG A 316 -19.24 6.35 8.20
CA ARG A 316 -18.08 5.86 7.42
C ARG A 316 -16.97 5.37 8.35
N TYR A 317 -16.63 6.13 9.39
CA TYR A 317 -15.61 5.75 10.36
C TYR A 317 -16.01 4.47 11.11
N ASP A 318 -17.23 4.38 11.58
CA ASP A 318 -17.76 3.21 12.28
C ASP A 318 -17.80 1.96 11.40
N SER A 319 -18.10 2.12 10.13
CA SER A 319 -18.09 1.03 9.15
C SER A 319 -16.69 0.46 8.94
N VAL A 320 -15.66 1.30 8.83
CA VAL A 320 -14.26 0.89 8.70
C VAL A 320 -13.76 0.28 10.00
N ASP A 321 -14.06 0.89 11.14
CA ASP A 321 -13.72 0.36 12.47
C ASP A 321 -14.29 -1.05 12.68
N ALA A 322 -15.58 -1.25 12.39
CA ALA A 322 -16.23 -2.55 12.50
C ALA A 322 -15.62 -3.63 11.56
N PHE A 323 -15.16 -3.22 10.38
CA PHE A 323 -14.45 -4.10 9.47
C PHE A 323 -13.10 -4.54 10.05
N TYR A 324 -12.29 -3.60 10.53
CA TYR A 324 -10.98 -3.93 11.11
C TYR A 324 -11.10 -4.68 12.44
N LYS A 325 -12.11 -4.39 13.25
CA LYS A 325 -12.41 -5.16 14.47
C LYS A 325 -12.65 -6.64 14.17
N MET A 326 -13.44 -6.92 13.14
CA MET A 326 -13.68 -8.29 12.68
C MET A 326 -12.38 -8.93 12.15
N LEU A 327 -11.62 -8.20 11.34
CA LEU A 327 -10.38 -8.71 10.74
C LEU A 327 -9.31 -8.99 11.81
N HIS A 328 -9.11 -8.07 12.75
CA HIS A 328 -8.21 -8.22 13.89
C HIS A 328 -8.55 -9.48 14.69
N ALA A 329 -9.82 -9.64 15.09
CA ALA A 329 -10.26 -10.83 15.81
C ALA A 329 -9.99 -12.13 15.03
N ALA A 330 -10.20 -12.12 13.70
CA ALA A 330 -9.98 -13.29 12.86
C ALA A 330 -8.49 -13.67 12.75
N VAL A 331 -7.61 -12.71 12.48
CA VAL A 331 -6.17 -12.98 12.31
C VAL A 331 -5.52 -13.39 13.64
N HIS A 332 -5.89 -12.76 14.77
CA HIS A 332 -5.39 -13.15 16.09
C HIS A 332 -5.90 -14.52 16.55
N LYS A 333 -7.10 -14.92 16.11
CA LYS A 333 -7.59 -16.29 16.32
C LYS A 333 -6.78 -17.30 15.51
N ALA A 334 -6.42 -16.95 14.25
CA ALA A 334 -5.63 -17.83 13.37
C ALA A 334 -4.18 -17.99 13.88
N LYS A 335 -3.59 -16.90 14.40
CA LYS A 335 -2.23 -16.92 14.96
C LYS A 335 -2.15 -15.92 16.12
N PRO A 336 -2.15 -16.36 17.37
CA PRO A 336 -1.90 -15.49 18.52
C PRO A 336 -0.54 -14.77 18.37
N GLY A 337 -0.53 -13.45 18.58
CA GLY A 337 0.67 -12.62 18.46
C GLY A 337 1.04 -12.18 17.05
N ILE A 338 0.20 -12.47 16.04
CA ILE A 338 0.30 -11.82 14.73
C ILE A 338 0.11 -10.31 14.88
N VAL A 339 0.77 -9.52 14.05
CA VAL A 339 0.56 -8.08 13.98
C VAL A 339 -0.35 -7.77 12.80
N LEU A 340 -1.49 -7.14 13.05
CA LEU A 340 -2.32 -6.52 12.01
C LEU A 340 -1.94 -5.05 11.88
N ARG A 341 -1.41 -4.66 10.71
CA ARG A 341 -0.96 -3.31 10.41
C ARG A 341 -1.86 -2.66 9.36
N TYR A 342 -2.15 -1.38 9.55
CA TYR A 342 -2.82 -0.56 8.56
C TYR A 342 -1.81 0.35 7.84
N ASN A 343 -1.93 0.43 6.52
CA ASN A 343 -1.16 1.37 5.70
C ASN A 343 -1.95 2.66 5.50
N MET A 344 -1.54 3.71 6.17
CA MET A 344 -2.12 5.04 6.02
C MET A 344 -1.48 5.76 4.84
N HIS A 345 -2.16 5.75 3.70
CA HIS A 345 -1.67 6.29 2.43
C HIS A 345 -2.05 7.76 2.19
N ALA A 346 -2.79 8.39 3.08
CA ALA A 346 -3.29 9.76 2.93
C ALA A 346 -3.02 10.60 4.18
N LYS A 347 -2.62 11.86 3.98
CA LYS A 347 -2.46 12.85 5.07
C LYS A 347 -3.78 13.22 5.76
N ASN A 348 -4.90 13.06 5.05
CA ASN A 348 -6.24 13.26 5.59
C ASN A 348 -7.04 11.96 5.51
N PRO A 349 -6.75 10.98 6.40
CA PRO A 349 -7.41 9.68 6.36
C PRO A 349 -8.93 9.77 6.59
N ARG A 350 -9.41 10.82 7.24
CA ARG A 350 -10.86 11.03 7.48
C ARG A 350 -11.65 11.20 6.18
N ASP A 351 -11.06 11.82 5.15
CA ASP A 351 -11.71 11.91 3.84
C ASP A 351 -11.93 10.51 3.22
N TRP A 352 -11.11 9.55 3.61
CA TRP A 352 -11.18 8.14 3.17
C TRP A 352 -11.96 7.23 4.13
N GLY A 353 -12.74 7.83 5.04
CA GLY A 353 -13.54 7.09 6.02
C GLY A 353 -12.72 6.46 7.14
N VAL A 354 -11.52 6.95 7.41
CA VAL A 354 -10.63 6.43 8.45
C VAL A 354 -10.37 7.51 9.50
N ASP A 355 -10.90 7.33 10.70
CA ASP A 355 -10.44 8.06 11.90
C ASP A 355 -9.40 7.18 12.59
N ILE A 356 -8.12 7.55 12.47
CA ILE A 356 -7.03 6.69 12.94
C ILE A 356 -7.01 6.54 14.47
N VAL A 357 -7.50 7.53 15.20
CA VAL A 357 -7.58 7.45 16.66
C VAL A 357 -8.68 6.48 17.09
N GLN A 358 -9.83 6.50 16.40
CA GLN A 358 -10.91 5.54 16.60
C GLN A 358 -10.48 4.14 16.17
N LEU A 359 -9.78 4.02 15.05
CA LEU A 359 -9.35 2.74 14.48
C LEU A 359 -8.21 2.07 15.27
N LYS A 360 -7.38 2.84 15.98
CA LYS A 360 -6.21 2.35 16.72
C LYS A 360 -6.46 1.10 17.58
N PRO A 361 -7.58 0.96 18.33
CA PRO A 361 -7.85 -0.24 19.13
C PRO A 361 -8.04 -1.53 18.33
N GLN A 362 -8.24 -1.42 17.02
CA GLN A 362 -8.42 -2.54 16.09
C GLN A 362 -7.14 -2.89 15.33
N LEU A 363 -6.01 -2.26 15.68
CA LEU A 363 -4.73 -2.41 15.01
C LEU A 363 -3.61 -2.66 16.02
N ASP A 364 -2.59 -3.39 15.60
CA ASP A 364 -1.36 -3.56 16.39
C ASP A 364 -0.26 -2.58 15.97
N ALA A 365 -0.33 -2.11 14.72
CA ALA A 365 0.67 -1.20 14.16
C ALA A 365 0.08 -0.33 13.01
N LEU A 366 0.81 0.73 12.69
CA LEU A 366 0.51 1.63 11.57
C LEU A 366 1.75 1.81 10.70
N ARG A 367 1.57 1.85 9.39
CA ARG A 367 2.55 2.41 8.46
C ARG A 367 2.04 3.73 7.91
N ILE A 368 2.84 4.78 8.03
CA ILE A 368 2.57 6.08 7.40
C ILE A 368 3.28 6.10 6.04
N GLN A 369 2.52 6.10 4.97
CA GLN A 369 3.04 6.09 3.61
C GLN A 369 3.41 7.52 3.16
N ASP A 370 4.46 8.08 3.73
CA ASP A 370 5.03 9.36 3.30
C ASP A 370 6.29 9.12 2.43
N TYR A 371 6.22 9.57 1.19
CA TYR A 371 7.31 9.46 0.22
C TYR A 371 7.78 10.85 -0.25
N SER A 372 7.91 11.78 0.69
CA SER A 372 8.31 13.17 0.42
C SER A 372 9.67 13.28 -0.26
N GLU A 373 10.55 12.29 -0.10
CA GLU A 373 11.85 12.20 -0.77
C GLU A 373 11.70 12.22 -2.31
N GLN A 374 10.62 11.64 -2.85
CA GLN A 374 10.36 11.62 -4.30
C GLN A 374 10.05 12.99 -4.91
N THR A 375 9.77 13.99 -4.10
CA THR A 375 9.55 15.34 -4.61
C THR A 375 10.84 15.99 -5.12
N GLY A 376 12.00 15.50 -4.68
CA GLY A 376 13.30 16.12 -4.95
C GLY A 376 13.49 17.47 -4.23
N GLN A 377 12.62 17.83 -3.28
CA GLN A 377 12.58 19.13 -2.64
C GLN A 377 12.81 19.05 -1.14
N ALA A 378 13.80 19.74 -0.63
CA ALA A 378 14.09 19.80 0.81
C ALA A 378 12.90 20.35 1.63
N ALA A 379 12.11 21.27 1.08
CA ALA A 379 10.93 21.82 1.76
C ALA A 379 9.86 20.76 2.05
N ALA A 380 9.74 19.69 1.23
CA ALA A 380 8.81 18.60 1.47
C ALA A 380 9.18 17.79 2.72
N MET A 381 10.45 17.76 3.09
CA MET A 381 10.95 17.03 4.25
C MET A 381 10.47 17.64 5.56
N GLU A 382 10.28 18.97 5.62
CA GLU A 382 9.69 19.63 6.79
C GLU A 382 8.22 19.27 6.94
N GLY A 383 7.48 19.14 5.83
CA GLY A 383 6.12 18.62 5.82
C GLY A 383 6.03 17.19 6.36
N LYS A 384 7.00 16.34 5.99
CA LYS A 384 7.13 14.97 6.52
C LYS A 384 7.37 14.98 8.04
N ARG A 385 8.32 15.78 8.51
CA ARG A 385 8.62 15.95 9.94
C ARG A 385 7.38 16.35 10.73
N THR A 386 6.66 17.35 10.25
CA THR A 386 5.42 17.84 10.87
C THR A 386 4.39 16.73 10.96
N TRP A 387 4.10 16.07 9.85
CA TRP A 387 3.11 15.00 9.81
C TRP A 387 3.47 13.83 10.75
N LEU A 388 4.70 13.31 10.69
CA LEU A 388 5.11 12.22 11.56
C LEU A 388 5.05 12.62 13.05
N THR A 389 5.40 13.87 13.39
CA THR A 389 5.29 14.39 14.76
C THR A 389 3.85 14.45 15.25
N GLU A 390 2.93 14.90 14.40
CA GLU A 390 1.50 14.98 14.72
C GLU A 390 0.90 13.60 14.91
N GLU A 391 1.20 12.66 14.01
CA GLU A 391 0.72 11.29 14.14
C GLU A 391 1.29 10.58 15.37
N ARG A 392 2.59 10.74 15.66
CA ARG A 392 3.18 10.20 16.89
C ARG A 392 2.50 10.76 18.14
N ARG A 393 2.15 12.04 18.15
CA ARG A 393 1.44 12.67 19.28
C ARG A 393 0.04 12.08 19.45
N SER A 394 -0.71 11.91 18.35
CA SER A 394 -2.09 11.40 18.38
C SER A 394 -2.17 9.91 18.76
N LEU A 395 -1.21 9.13 18.28
CA LEU A 395 -1.16 7.69 18.54
C LEU A 395 -0.51 7.31 19.88
N GLY A 396 0.31 8.21 20.43
CA GLY A 396 1.06 7.99 21.66
C GLY A 396 2.36 7.17 21.44
N PRO A 397 3.29 7.20 22.43
CA PRO A 397 4.63 6.65 22.28
C PRO A 397 4.69 5.13 22.17
N GLU A 398 3.71 4.42 22.75
CA GLU A 398 3.69 2.95 22.83
C GLU A 398 3.14 2.27 21.58
N PHE A 399 2.44 3.01 20.70
CA PHE A 399 1.88 2.43 19.50
C PHE A 399 2.95 2.24 18.43
N ASN A 400 2.98 1.07 17.78
CA ASN A 400 3.97 0.78 16.75
C ASN A 400 3.65 1.54 15.46
N VAL A 401 4.57 2.40 15.01
CA VAL A 401 4.43 3.20 13.79
C VAL A 401 5.70 3.13 12.96
N VAL A 402 5.55 2.75 11.69
CA VAL A 402 6.62 2.71 10.69
C VAL A 402 6.41 3.83 9.67
N SER A 403 7.46 4.54 9.29
CA SER A 403 7.42 5.59 8.27
C SER A 403 7.91 5.09 6.92
N GLY A 404 7.19 5.37 5.85
CA GLY A 404 7.69 5.20 4.49
C GLY A 404 8.90 6.10 4.23
N VAL A 405 9.88 5.61 3.47
CA VAL A 405 11.00 6.36 2.90
C VAL A 405 11.10 5.98 1.42
N ALA A 406 10.93 6.95 0.54
CA ALA A 406 11.03 6.70 -0.88
C ALA A 406 12.47 6.43 -1.30
N VAL A 407 12.67 5.37 -2.11
CA VAL A 407 13.98 4.99 -2.66
C VAL A 407 14.00 4.98 -4.19
N ARG A 408 12.88 5.27 -4.84
CA ARG A 408 12.71 5.30 -6.30
C ARG A 408 13.39 6.51 -6.95
N PRO A 409 13.53 6.52 -8.28
CA PRO A 409 14.14 7.61 -9.04
C PRO A 409 13.61 8.96 -8.67
N ARG A 410 14.00 10.02 -8.50
CA ARG A 410 13.66 11.34 -7.96
C ARG A 410 13.99 11.50 -6.47
N ALA A 411 13.97 10.44 -5.68
CA ALA A 411 14.57 10.51 -4.35
C ALA A 411 16.10 10.57 -4.51
N THR A 412 16.73 11.51 -3.87
CA THR A 412 18.19 11.62 -3.86
C THR A 412 18.76 10.95 -2.60
N PRO A 413 19.99 10.41 -2.63
CA PRO A 413 20.64 9.88 -1.45
C PRO A 413 20.61 10.85 -0.24
N GLU A 414 20.74 12.16 -0.49
CA GLU A 414 20.66 13.18 0.54
C GLU A 414 19.30 13.24 1.23
N LEU A 415 18.21 13.30 0.44
CA LEU A 415 16.84 13.34 0.96
C LEU A 415 16.48 12.03 1.67
N ILE A 416 17.00 10.90 1.19
CA ILE A 416 16.82 9.60 1.83
C ILE A 416 17.46 9.60 3.23
N ARG A 417 18.73 10.01 3.35
CA ARG A 417 19.38 10.15 4.65
C ARG A 417 18.60 11.06 5.60
N GLN A 418 18.11 12.17 5.07
CA GLN A 418 17.25 13.09 5.84
C GLN A 418 15.94 12.44 6.27
N GLY A 419 15.27 11.70 5.39
CA GLY A 419 14.02 10.98 5.68
C GLY A 419 14.19 9.92 6.78
N VAL A 420 15.29 9.17 6.75
CA VAL A 420 15.66 8.24 7.81
C VAL A 420 15.89 8.99 9.13
N GLY A 421 16.66 10.08 9.11
CA GLY A 421 16.91 10.92 10.29
C GLY A 421 15.62 11.46 10.90
N ILE A 422 14.68 11.94 10.08
CA ILE A 422 13.36 12.42 10.51
C ILE A 422 12.56 11.30 11.19
N ALA A 423 12.55 10.09 10.63
CA ALA A 423 11.84 8.97 11.24
C ALA A 423 12.38 8.63 12.64
N VAL A 424 13.70 8.65 12.82
CA VAL A 424 14.35 8.43 14.13
C VAL A 424 14.03 9.59 15.09
N GLU A 425 14.18 10.84 14.65
CA GLU A 425 13.92 12.04 15.44
C GLU A 425 12.46 12.09 15.94
N THR A 426 11.51 11.76 15.07
CA THR A 426 10.08 11.73 15.39
C THR A 426 9.66 10.46 16.14
N LYS A 427 10.62 9.61 16.52
CA LYS A 427 10.42 8.39 17.32
C LYS A 427 9.50 7.37 16.64
N MET A 428 9.63 7.22 15.32
CA MET A 428 9.04 6.09 14.64
C MET A 428 9.72 4.79 15.08
N ASN A 429 9.01 3.68 15.04
CA ASN A 429 9.55 2.37 15.40
C ASN A 429 10.36 1.74 14.26
N GLY A 430 10.29 2.32 13.08
CA GLY A 430 11.01 1.83 11.90
C GLY A 430 10.75 2.66 10.66
N ILE A 431 11.35 2.21 9.57
CA ILE A 431 11.15 2.74 8.22
C ILE A 431 10.81 1.60 7.26
N MET A 432 10.09 1.94 6.20
CA MET A 432 9.80 1.05 5.07
C MET A 432 10.29 1.67 3.76
N LEU A 433 11.09 0.91 3.02
CA LEU A 433 11.63 1.31 1.72
C LEU A 433 10.55 1.19 0.64
N GLY A 434 10.18 2.27 0.06
CA GLY A 434 9.09 2.29 -0.93
C GLY A 434 9.57 2.62 -2.34
N PHE A 435 9.82 1.67 -3.19
CA PHE A 435 9.87 0.22 -3.15
C PHE A 435 11.20 -0.26 -3.74
N TYR A 436 11.61 -1.49 -3.45
CA TYR A 436 12.89 -2.07 -3.92
C TYR A 436 13.03 -2.04 -5.44
N ASP A 437 12.00 -2.46 -6.17
CA ASP A 437 11.98 -2.59 -7.63
C ASP A 437 12.46 -1.34 -8.39
N GLY A 438 12.16 -0.17 -7.87
CA GLY A 438 12.54 1.10 -8.48
C GLY A 438 13.72 1.80 -7.82
N ALA A 439 14.43 1.17 -6.90
CA ALA A 439 15.53 1.77 -6.16
C ALA A 439 16.85 1.69 -6.93
N ASP A 440 17.56 2.82 -7.04
CA ASP A 440 18.97 2.76 -7.36
C ASP A 440 19.76 2.18 -6.19
N PHE A 441 20.85 1.46 -6.46
CA PHE A 441 21.72 0.93 -5.40
C PHE A 441 22.35 2.02 -4.52
N ALA A 442 22.57 3.21 -5.08
CA ALA A 442 22.99 4.36 -4.30
C ALA A 442 21.91 4.78 -3.28
N ASN A 443 20.63 4.70 -3.64
CA ASN A 443 19.50 5.00 -2.77
C ASN A 443 19.35 3.95 -1.66
N LEU A 444 19.56 2.67 -1.96
CA LEU A 444 19.58 1.63 -0.93
C LEU A 444 20.72 1.86 0.09
N ARG A 445 21.93 2.19 -0.38
CA ARG A 445 23.06 2.52 0.50
C ARG A 445 22.78 3.75 1.37
N ALA A 446 22.09 4.75 0.83
CA ALA A 446 21.73 5.94 1.58
C ALA A 446 20.82 5.66 2.80
N ILE A 447 20.02 4.59 2.76
CA ILE A 447 19.27 4.11 3.94
C ILE A 447 20.25 3.73 5.06
N ARG A 448 21.22 2.86 4.78
CA ARG A 448 22.24 2.42 5.76
C ARG A 448 23.04 3.61 6.30
N GLU A 449 23.45 4.52 5.41
CA GLU A 449 24.16 5.75 5.80
C GLU A 449 23.29 6.65 6.70
N GLY A 450 22.01 6.79 6.39
CA GLY A 450 21.05 7.53 7.21
C GLY A 450 20.87 6.96 8.60
N LEU A 451 20.77 5.61 8.70
CA LEU A 451 20.71 4.90 9.98
C LEU A 451 21.97 5.16 10.82
N ALA A 452 23.15 4.99 10.23
CA ALA A 452 24.43 5.25 10.89
C ALA A 452 24.54 6.72 11.34
N GLY A 453 24.14 7.67 10.49
CA GLY A 453 24.09 9.09 10.82
C GLY A 453 23.13 9.43 11.96
N ALA A 454 22.08 8.64 12.16
CA ALA A 454 21.14 8.74 13.26
C ALA A 454 21.58 7.92 14.51
N GLY A 455 22.78 7.35 14.50
CA GLY A 455 23.32 6.56 15.62
C GLY A 455 22.78 5.13 15.71
N LEU A 456 22.14 4.63 14.65
CA LEU A 456 21.64 3.25 14.58
C LEU A 456 22.60 2.39 13.76
N HIS A 457 23.05 1.30 14.33
CA HIS A 457 23.94 0.35 13.67
C HIS A 457 23.24 -1.00 13.49
N PRO A 458 23.54 -1.76 12.39
CA PRO A 458 22.92 -3.06 12.15
C PRO A 458 23.10 -4.09 13.28
N SER A 459 24.10 -3.87 14.15
CA SER A 459 24.37 -4.68 15.35
C SER A 459 23.56 -4.27 16.57
N ASP A 460 22.91 -3.12 16.53
CA ASP A 460 22.12 -2.57 17.64
C ASP A 460 20.66 -2.96 17.51
#